data_ca7e43f52788d86119116eefcce202e7
#
_entry.id   ca7e43f52788d86119116eefcce202e7
#
_cell.length_a   1.000
_cell.length_b   1.000
_cell.length_c   1.000
_cell.angle_alpha   90.00
_cell.angle_beta   90.00
_cell.angle_gamma   90.00
#
_symmetry.space_group_name_H-M   'P 1'
#
loop_
_entity.id
_entity.type
_entity.pdbx_description
1 polymer ?
#
loop_
_entity_poly.entity_id
_entity_poly.type
_entity_poly.pdbx_seq_one_letter_code
_entity_poly.pdbx_strand_id
1 'polypeptide(L)' 'MLIDVTADDNDIIQQVSFLGGCDGNLQGICRLVTGQKIDDVIAKLRGIRCGDKPTSCPDQLCHALEQLKEL' A
#
# COMPACT_ATOMS: atom_id res chain seq x y z
N MET A 1 8.30 9.49 -4.79
CA MET A 1 7.51 9.18 -3.58
C MET A 1 8.01 7.89 -2.96
N LEU A 2 8.26 7.91 -1.67
CA LEU A 2 8.69 6.72 -0.93
C LEU A 2 7.50 6.17 -0.14
N ILE A 3 7.40 4.84 -0.08
CA ILE A 3 6.35 4.17 0.67
C ILE A 3 7.01 3.29 1.73
N ASP A 4 6.69 3.56 3.00
CA ASP A 4 7.15 2.74 4.11
C ASP A 4 6.01 1.86 4.59
N VAL A 5 6.25 0.56 4.68
CA VAL A 5 5.25 -0.38 5.20
C VAL A 5 5.92 -1.31 6.20
N THR A 6 5.19 -1.66 7.24
CA THR A 6 5.61 -2.68 8.21
C THR A 6 4.46 -3.65 8.43
N ALA A 7 4.81 -4.91 8.68
CA ALA A 7 3.83 -5.95 8.95
C ALA A 7 4.37 -6.85 10.08
N ASP A 8 3.45 -7.55 10.74
CA ASP A 8 3.83 -8.49 11.79
C ASP A 8 4.10 -9.90 11.20
N ASP A 9 4.35 -10.86 12.09
CA ASP A 9 4.68 -12.23 11.68
C ASP A 9 3.52 -12.95 10.99
N ASN A 10 2.31 -12.41 11.10
CA ASN A 10 1.11 -12.97 10.46
C ASN A 10 0.76 -12.26 9.16
N ASP A 11 1.66 -11.43 8.63
CA ASP A 11 1.44 -10.61 7.43
C ASP A 11 0.30 -9.60 7.59
N ILE A 12 0.05 -9.15 8.82
CA ILE A 12 -0.91 -8.09 9.09
C ILE A 12 -0.17 -6.76 9.03
N ILE A 13 -0.67 -5.85 8.21
CA ILE A 13 -0.06 -4.53 8.02
C ILE A 13 -0.19 -3.73 9.31
N GLN A 14 0.94 -3.26 9.85
CA GLN A 14 0.97 -2.50 11.09
C GLN A 14 1.04 -1.01 10.84
N GLN A 15 1.74 -0.59 9.80
CA GLN A 15 1.92 0.82 9.51
C GLN A 15 2.21 1.01 8.04
N VAL A 16 1.62 2.05 7.45
CA VAL A 16 1.88 2.48 6.09
C VAL A 16 2.03 4.00 6.09
N SER A 17 3.06 4.50 5.41
CA SER A 17 3.18 5.93 5.17
C SER A 17 3.68 6.19 3.75
N PHE A 18 3.21 7.29 3.19
CA PHE A 18 3.63 7.78 1.88
C PHE A 18 4.44 9.06 2.10
N LEU A 19 5.74 8.98 1.86
CA LEU A 19 6.62 10.14 2.01
C LEU A 19 6.58 10.95 0.72
N GLY A 20 6.29 12.22 0.85
CA GLY A 20 6.16 13.12 -0.30
C GLY A 20 4.73 13.28 -0.79
N GLY A 21 3.77 12.61 -0.17
CA GLY A 21 2.36 12.78 -0.48
C GLY A 21 1.58 13.08 0.79
N CYS A 22 0.82 14.15 0.80
CA CYS A 22 0.08 14.59 1.99
C CYS A 22 -1.39 14.82 1.70
N ASP A 23 -1.95 14.21 0.67
CA ASP A 23 -3.38 14.41 0.42
C ASP A 23 -4.22 13.48 1.30
N GLY A 24 -5.49 13.86 1.47
CA GLY A 24 -6.41 13.11 2.31
C GLY A 24 -6.67 11.71 1.80
N ASN A 25 -6.59 11.50 0.50
CA ASN A 25 -6.80 10.17 -0.10
C ASN A 25 -5.72 9.19 0.33
N LEU A 26 -4.45 9.62 0.37
CA LEU A 26 -3.36 8.77 0.82
C LEU A 26 -3.49 8.45 2.30
N GLN A 27 -3.90 9.41 3.11
CA GLN A 27 -4.15 9.17 4.54
C GLN A 27 -5.28 8.16 4.73
N GLY A 28 -6.34 8.26 3.94
CA GLY A 28 -7.46 7.32 3.99
C GLY A 28 -7.02 5.91 3.64
N ILE A 29 -6.21 5.75 2.59
CA ILE A 29 -5.67 4.46 2.18
C ILE A 29 -4.85 3.85 3.32
N CYS A 30 -3.98 4.63 3.95
CA CYS A 30 -3.16 4.14 5.05
C CYS A 30 -4.02 3.60 6.21
N ARG A 31 -5.08 4.30 6.55
CA ARG A 31 -5.98 3.87 7.63
C ARG A 31 -6.78 2.64 7.26
N LEU A 32 -7.23 2.54 6.01
CA LEU A 32 -8.02 1.39 5.56
C LEU A 32 -7.20 0.11 5.49
N VAL A 33 -5.94 0.19 5.09
CA VAL A 33 -5.12 -1.01 4.92
C VAL A 33 -4.44 -1.46 6.21
N THR A 34 -4.27 -0.57 7.19
CA THR A 34 -3.69 -0.95 8.48
C THR A 34 -4.60 -1.97 9.16
N GLY A 35 -4.03 -3.07 9.63
CA GLY A 35 -4.78 -4.16 10.22
C GLY A 35 -5.27 -5.20 9.24
N GLN A 36 -5.04 -5.00 7.94
CA GLN A 36 -5.42 -5.94 6.89
C GLN A 36 -4.26 -6.86 6.54
N LYS A 37 -4.57 -8.03 6.00
CA LYS A 37 -3.53 -8.93 5.50
C LYS A 37 -2.95 -8.40 4.20
N ILE A 38 -1.64 -8.57 4.03
CA ILE A 38 -0.93 -8.12 2.83
C ILE A 38 -1.60 -8.68 1.56
N ASP A 39 -1.91 -9.96 1.52
CA ASP A 39 -2.50 -10.60 0.34
C ASP A 39 -3.88 -10.02 0.01
N ASP A 40 -4.67 -9.68 1.02
CA ASP A 40 -5.99 -9.09 0.81
C ASP A 40 -5.88 -7.70 0.19
N VAL A 41 -4.93 -6.91 0.65
CA VAL A 41 -4.70 -5.57 0.11
C VAL A 41 -4.21 -5.65 -1.34
N ILE A 42 -3.26 -6.54 -1.61
CA ILE A 42 -2.76 -6.74 -2.97
C ILE A 42 -3.91 -7.13 -3.91
N ALA A 43 -4.76 -8.06 -3.48
CA ALA A 43 -5.87 -8.53 -4.31
C ALA A 43 -6.85 -7.40 -4.67
N LYS A 44 -7.02 -6.44 -3.76
CA LYS A 44 -8.00 -5.36 -3.96
C LYS A 44 -7.43 -4.17 -4.71
N LEU A 45 -6.18 -3.85 -4.50
CA LEU A 45 -5.62 -2.57 -4.96
C LEU A 45 -4.67 -2.69 -6.13
N ARG A 46 -4.16 -3.89 -6.42
CA ARG A 46 -3.21 -4.05 -7.50
C ARG A 46 -3.87 -3.76 -8.85
N GLY A 47 -3.13 -3.06 -9.71
CA GLY A 47 -3.59 -2.76 -11.05
C GLY A 47 -4.45 -1.52 -11.18
N ILE A 48 -4.74 -0.83 -10.07
CA ILE A 48 -5.51 0.41 -10.14
C ILE A 48 -4.64 1.47 -10.83
N ARG A 49 -5.24 2.14 -11.82
CA ARG A 49 -4.58 3.19 -12.58
C ARG A 49 -5.15 4.54 -12.23
N CYS A 50 -4.31 5.56 -12.28
CA CYS A 50 -4.74 6.94 -12.06
C CYS A 50 -4.83 7.63 -13.43
N GLY A 51 -6.06 7.80 -13.93
CA GLY A 51 -6.28 8.37 -15.26
C GLY A 51 -5.58 7.57 -16.35
N ASP A 52 -4.79 8.23 -17.16
CA ASP A 52 -4.04 7.60 -18.26
C ASP A 52 -2.70 7.02 -17.82
N LYS A 53 -2.34 7.14 -16.56
CA LYS A 53 -1.08 6.61 -16.04
C LYS A 53 -1.16 5.09 -15.91
N PRO A 54 -0.03 4.37 -16.10
CA PRO A 54 -0.03 2.91 -15.98
C PRO A 54 -0.12 2.41 -14.54
N THR A 55 -0.04 3.31 -13.55
CA THR A 55 -0.04 2.93 -12.14
C THR A 55 -0.74 4.01 -11.30
N SER A 56 -0.83 3.79 -10.00
CA SER A 56 -1.42 4.72 -9.05
C SER A 56 -0.75 4.54 -7.68
N CYS A 57 -1.07 5.41 -6.72
CA CYS A 57 -0.57 5.24 -5.36
C CYS A 57 -1.00 3.90 -4.74
N PRO A 58 -2.27 3.47 -4.84
CA PRO A 58 -2.65 2.13 -4.36
C PRO A 58 -1.88 1.00 -5.04
N ASP A 59 -1.67 1.09 -6.34
CA ASP A 59 -0.91 0.08 -7.08
C ASP A 59 0.54 0.05 -6.63
N GLN A 60 1.16 1.20 -6.42
CA GLN A 60 2.54 1.29 -5.91
C GLN A 60 2.66 0.72 -4.50
N LEU A 61 1.65 0.93 -3.66
CA LEU A 61 1.61 0.30 -2.34
C LEU A 61 1.66 -1.22 -2.47
N CYS A 62 0.94 -1.80 -3.43
CA CYS A 62 0.98 -3.24 -3.65
C CYS A 62 2.38 -3.73 -4.03
N HIS A 63 3.10 -2.97 -4.86
CA HIS A 63 4.49 -3.31 -5.18
C HIS A 63 5.38 -3.31 -3.94
N ALA A 64 5.21 -2.32 -3.06
CA ALA A 64 5.96 -2.26 -1.81
C ALA A 64 5.62 -3.44 -0.90
N LEU A 65 4.36 -3.84 -0.82
CA LEU A 65 3.92 -4.99 -0.03
C LEU A 65 4.47 -6.30 -0.59
N GLU A 66 4.52 -6.44 -1.90
CA GLU A 66 5.11 -7.62 -2.53
C GLU A 66 6.60 -7.73 -2.21
N GLN A 67 7.32 -6.61 -2.22
CA GLN A 67 8.74 -6.59 -1.85
C GLN A 67 8.93 -6.96 -0.38
N LEU A 68 8.05 -6.50 0.50
CA LEU A 68 8.12 -6.83 1.91
C LEU A 68 7.96 -8.33 2.14
N LYS A 69 7.06 -8.98 1.39
CA LYS A 69 6.85 -10.42 1.51
C LYS A 69 8.05 -11.24 1.05
N GLU A 70 8.89 -10.70 0.20
CA GLU A 70 10.07 -11.40 -0.32
C GLU A 70 11.25 -11.38 0.64
N LEU A 71 11.17 -10.63 1.72
CA LEU A 71 12.26 -10.52 2.69
C LEU A 71 12.29 -11.71 3.68
#